data_839565ba5e259e5f3bb9d6e290ff32b5
#
_entry.id   839565ba5e259e5f3bb9d6e290ff32b5
#
_cell.length_a   1.000
_cell.length_b   1.000
_cell.length_c   1.000
_cell.angle_alpha   90.00
_cell.angle_beta   90.00
_cell.angle_gamma   90.00
#
_symmetry.space_group_name_H-M   'P 1'
#
loop_
_entity.id
_entity.type
_entity.pdbx_description
1 polymer ?
#
loop_
_entity_poly.entity_id
_entity_poly.type
_entity_poly.pdbx_seq_one_letter_code
_entity_poly.pdbx_strand_id
1 'polypeptide(L)'
;MFARFRPARFSVLAALISMAIATAHPVTAQEVRLTAPGASDALVERLSATALLLREPEDGTTRTGSDIVAAARTDYGRLIGILYEEGFFAPVITIRLDGRDAAGISPFDPPGSIGTVEIVVETGAPFRLGEARIAPLAPDTALPAGFQSGQPATTPLLRDTAEAALDGWRRQGHAFADIAEQSIRADNRAAMLDVAIRVDPGQVISFGDLLPEGHERMRIARIVEIAGLPTGEVYTPAALARAEERLRDTGVFSAVALDLNEPPAGDTADVTALLDEAPLRRLGFGAELASDEGIQLSAYWLHRNLFGGAERLRFDAIVSGISADGDGIDGELTARFERPATFSPDTDLALELSFSYL
;
A
#
# COMPACT_ATOMS: atom_id res chain seq x y z
N MET A 1 -56.94 -67.86 28.67
CA MET A 1 -56.16 -67.77 29.91
C MET A 1 -55.78 -66.32 30.09
N PHE A 2 -56.50 -65.63 30.89
CA PHE A 2 -56.48 -64.16 31.05
C PHE A 2 -55.49 -63.77 32.15
N ALA A 3 -54.52 -62.85 31.81
CA ALA A 3 -53.67 -62.19 32.80
C ALA A 3 -54.00 -60.71 32.84
N ARG A 4 -54.55 -60.28 34.02
CA ARG A 4 -54.92 -58.91 34.32
C ARG A 4 -53.61 -58.09 34.65
N PHE A 5 -53.38 -56.95 34.04
CA PHE A 5 -52.41 -55.96 34.48
C PHE A 5 -53.10 -54.84 35.26
N ARG A 6 -52.63 -54.57 36.48
CA ARG A 6 -53.03 -53.46 37.34
C ARG A 6 -52.27 -52.19 36.95
N PRO A 7 -52.91 -51.02 37.05
CA PRO A 7 -52.19 -49.75 36.80
C PRO A 7 -51.43 -49.26 38.07
N ALA A 8 -50.21 -48.93 37.92
CA ALA A 8 -49.35 -48.27 38.91
C ALA A 8 -49.65 -46.75 38.99
N ARG A 9 -49.87 -46.27 40.20
CA ARG A 9 -50.05 -44.85 40.50
C ARG A 9 -48.71 -44.13 40.41
N PHE A 10 -48.58 -43.17 39.49
CA PHE A 10 -47.47 -42.21 39.45
C PHE A 10 -47.85 -40.98 40.30
N SER A 11 -47.11 -40.76 41.37
CA SER A 11 -47.16 -39.56 42.21
C SER A 11 -46.51 -38.39 41.45
N VAL A 12 -47.25 -37.31 41.29
CA VAL A 12 -46.76 -36.06 40.66
C VAL A 12 -45.91 -35.32 41.69
N LEU A 13 -44.60 -35.29 41.51
CA LEU A 13 -43.69 -34.43 42.26
C LEU A 13 -43.55 -33.11 41.47
N ALA A 14 -44.19 -32.05 41.96
CA ALA A 14 -44.12 -30.71 41.45
C ALA A 14 -42.73 -30.12 41.77
N ALA A 15 -41.80 -30.09 40.83
CA ALA A 15 -40.54 -29.33 40.93
C ALA A 15 -40.82 -27.87 40.60
N LEU A 16 -40.72 -26.98 41.57
CA LEU A 16 -40.66 -25.52 41.38
C LEU A 16 -39.34 -25.16 40.71
N ILE A 17 -39.36 -24.90 39.41
CA ILE A 17 -38.27 -24.29 38.70
C ILE A 17 -38.36 -22.78 38.98
N SER A 18 -37.50 -22.29 39.88
CA SER A 18 -37.24 -20.86 40.06
C SER A 18 -36.52 -20.34 38.85
N MET A 19 -37.23 -19.67 37.95
CA MET A 19 -36.69 -18.97 36.78
C MET A 19 -36.02 -17.70 37.28
N ALA A 20 -34.70 -17.75 37.46
CA ALA A 20 -33.89 -16.56 37.67
C ALA A 20 -33.96 -15.70 36.40
N ILE A 21 -34.74 -14.64 36.43
CA ILE A 21 -34.75 -13.60 35.43
C ILE A 21 -33.40 -12.90 35.59
N ALA A 22 -32.41 -13.29 34.77
CA ALA A 22 -31.20 -12.51 34.55
C ALA A 22 -31.64 -11.17 33.96
N THR A 23 -31.62 -10.12 34.77
CA THR A 23 -31.74 -8.75 34.28
C THR A 23 -30.54 -8.49 33.35
N ALA A 24 -30.74 -8.70 32.05
CA ALA A 24 -29.80 -8.20 31.05
C ALA A 24 -29.78 -6.69 31.23
N HIS A 25 -28.68 -6.19 31.78
CA HIS A 25 -28.39 -4.77 31.75
C HIS A 25 -28.26 -4.42 30.27
N PRO A 26 -28.97 -3.39 29.79
CA PRO A 26 -28.73 -2.94 28.41
C PRO A 26 -27.26 -2.56 28.32
N VAL A 27 -26.50 -3.24 27.47
CA VAL A 27 -25.19 -2.78 27.02
C VAL A 27 -25.52 -1.48 26.31
N THR A 28 -25.27 -0.35 26.96
CA THR A 28 -25.45 0.97 26.35
C THR A 28 -24.42 1.04 25.22
N ALA A 29 -24.90 1.02 24.01
CA ALA A 29 -24.03 1.24 22.85
C ALA A 29 -23.30 2.58 23.06
N GLN A 30 -21.99 2.59 22.84
CA GLN A 30 -21.18 3.79 22.93
C GLN A 30 -21.70 4.80 21.90
N GLU A 31 -22.15 5.97 22.34
CA GLU A 31 -22.56 7.04 21.42
C GLU A 31 -21.33 7.85 21.04
N VAL A 32 -20.96 7.83 19.76
CA VAL A 32 -19.85 8.64 19.21
C VAL A 32 -20.41 9.66 18.25
N ARG A 33 -20.12 10.94 18.49
CA ARG A 33 -20.57 12.05 17.65
C ARG A 33 -19.39 12.92 17.21
N LEU A 34 -19.26 13.16 15.91
CA LEU A 34 -18.34 14.14 15.35
C LEU A 34 -19.13 15.34 14.80
N THR A 35 -18.71 16.54 15.15
CA THR A 35 -19.27 17.79 14.64
C THR A 35 -18.14 18.71 14.17
N ALA A 36 -18.30 19.31 12.99
CA ALA A 36 -17.39 20.30 12.44
C ALA A 36 -18.18 21.49 11.89
N PRO A 37 -18.56 22.45 12.75
CA PRO A 37 -19.39 23.58 12.34
C PRO A 37 -18.73 24.39 11.22
N GLY A 38 -19.45 24.62 10.13
CA GLY A 38 -18.97 25.41 8.98
C GLY A 38 -18.08 24.64 8.00
N ALA A 39 -17.75 23.38 8.28
CA ALA A 39 -17.06 22.52 7.33
C ALA A 39 -18.00 22.04 6.20
N SER A 40 -17.45 21.71 5.03
CA SER A 40 -18.21 21.06 3.97
C SER A 40 -18.56 19.62 4.33
N ASP A 41 -19.63 19.08 3.75
CA ASP A 41 -20.05 17.70 3.97
C ASP A 41 -18.92 16.70 3.61
N ALA A 42 -18.18 16.98 2.52
CA ALA A 42 -17.04 16.16 2.11
C ALA A 42 -15.91 16.15 3.15
N LEU A 43 -15.63 17.28 3.80
CA LEU A 43 -14.64 17.34 4.87
C LEU A 43 -15.12 16.58 6.11
N VAL A 44 -16.38 16.73 6.49
CA VAL A 44 -16.98 15.98 7.61
C VAL A 44 -16.91 14.48 7.36
N GLU A 45 -17.20 14.03 6.15
CA GLU A 45 -17.11 12.63 5.75
C GLU A 45 -15.66 12.11 5.85
N ARG A 46 -14.67 12.85 5.35
CA ARG A 46 -13.23 12.50 5.46
C ARG A 46 -12.77 12.43 6.91
N LEU A 47 -13.13 13.41 7.75
CA LEU A 47 -12.83 13.41 9.17
C LEU A 47 -13.44 12.18 9.86
N SER A 48 -14.70 11.87 9.56
CA SER A 48 -15.42 10.73 10.13
C SER A 48 -14.81 9.39 9.71
N ALA A 49 -14.43 9.25 8.44
CA ALA A 49 -13.78 8.04 7.93
C ALA A 49 -12.37 7.80 8.52
N THR A 50 -11.71 8.89 8.96
CA THR A 50 -10.34 8.83 9.49
C THR A 50 -10.31 8.56 10.99
N ALA A 51 -11.30 9.04 11.75
CA ALA A 51 -11.36 8.91 13.20
C ALA A 51 -11.50 7.44 13.63
N LEU A 52 -10.57 6.97 14.45
CA LEU A 52 -10.61 5.60 15.02
C LEU A 52 -11.80 5.42 15.94
N LEU A 53 -12.16 6.47 16.66
CA LEU A 53 -13.30 6.44 17.60
C LEU A 53 -14.64 6.14 16.90
N LEU A 54 -14.78 6.52 15.62
CA LEU A 54 -15.97 6.28 14.80
C LEU A 54 -15.97 4.91 14.10
N ARG A 55 -14.84 4.21 14.06
CA ARG A 55 -14.75 2.88 13.44
C ARG A 55 -15.19 1.81 14.45
N GLU A 56 -15.90 0.82 13.99
CA GLU A 56 -16.15 -0.38 14.78
C GLU A 56 -14.87 -1.23 14.85
N PRO A 57 -14.59 -1.91 16.00
CA PRO A 57 -13.48 -2.85 16.08
C PRO A 57 -13.68 -4.01 15.07
N GLU A 58 -12.60 -4.38 14.36
CA GLU A 58 -12.63 -5.43 13.33
C GLU A 58 -13.03 -6.81 13.88
N ASP A 59 -12.77 -7.05 15.15
CA ASP A 59 -13.10 -8.31 15.85
C ASP A 59 -14.47 -8.31 16.52
N GLY A 60 -15.26 -7.24 16.37
CA GLY A 60 -16.58 -7.10 16.96
C GLY A 60 -16.58 -7.01 18.50
N THR A 61 -15.42 -6.79 19.14
CA THR A 61 -15.30 -6.64 20.59
C THR A 61 -15.72 -5.25 21.05
N THR A 62 -16.16 -5.13 22.30
CA THR A 62 -16.41 -3.81 22.90
C THR A 62 -15.10 -3.20 23.37
N ARG A 63 -14.82 -1.94 22.97
CA ARG A 63 -13.62 -1.21 23.41
C ARG A 63 -13.65 -0.99 24.93
N THR A 64 -12.51 -1.19 25.56
CA THR A 64 -12.31 -0.80 26.96
C THR A 64 -12.11 0.70 27.08
N GLY A 65 -12.24 1.27 28.28
CA GLY A 65 -11.96 2.69 28.50
C GLY A 65 -10.52 3.08 28.13
N SER A 66 -9.54 2.17 28.33
CA SER A 66 -8.15 2.38 27.90
C SER A 66 -8.01 2.46 26.39
N ASP A 67 -8.72 1.59 25.64
CA ASP A 67 -8.69 1.62 24.16
C ASP A 67 -9.29 2.91 23.61
N ILE A 68 -10.38 3.39 24.22
CA ILE A 68 -11.03 4.64 23.83
C ILE A 68 -10.12 5.85 24.10
N VAL A 69 -9.45 5.90 25.26
CA VAL A 69 -8.49 6.98 25.58
C VAL A 69 -7.29 6.95 24.61
N ALA A 70 -6.77 5.76 24.28
CA ALA A 70 -5.69 5.61 23.30
C ALA A 70 -6.13 6.03 21.90
N ALA A 71 -7.31 5.61 21.45
CA ALA A 71 -7.90 6.01 20.18
C ALA A 71 -8.10 7.54 20.10
N ALA A 72 -8.65 8.16 21.17
CA ALA A 72 -8.83 9.62 21.23
C ALA A 72 -7.51 10.37 21.06
N ARG A 73 -6.45 9.92 21.72
CA ARG A 73 -5.12 10.54 21.59
C ARG A 73 -4.53 10.41 20.18
N THR A 74 -4.76 9.27 19.55
CA THR A 74 -4.33 9.03 18.17
C THR A 74 -5.13 9.90 17.19
N ASP A 75 -6.43 10.07 17.43
CA ASP A 75 -7.34 10.82 16.57
C ASP A 75 -7.01 12.32 16.51
N TYR A 76 -6.45 12.93 17.56
CA TYR A 76 -5.96 14.31 17.46
C TYR A 76 -4.98 14.48 16.30
N GLY A 77 -3.95 13.62 16.21
CA GLY A 77 -2.95 13.68 15.15
C GLY A 77 -3.54 13.38 13.76
N ARG A 78 -4.44 12.40 13.68
CA ARG A 78 -5.09 12.02 12.41
C ARG A 78 -5.99 13.11 11.85
N LEU A 79 -6.81 13.70 12.72
CA LEU A 79 -7.74 14.77 12.32
C LEU A 79 -6.98 16.05 11.94
N ILE A 80 -5.90 16.41 12.68
CA ILE A 80 -5.01 17.52 12.30
C ILE A 80 -4.39 17.26 10.92
N GLY A 81 -3.94 16.05 10.63
CA GLY A 81 -3.37 15.67 9.33
C GLY A 81 -4.34 15.99 8.19
N ILE A 82 -5.59 15.52 8.29
CA ILE A 82 -6.64 15.80 7.29
C ILE A 82 -6.90 17.30 7.14
N LEU A 83 -6.97 18.04 8.25
CA LEU A 83 -7.20 19.48 8.21
C LEU A 83 -6.05 20.24 7.52
N TYR A 84 -4.80 19.84 7.76
CA TYR A 84 -3.63 20.39 7.06
C TYR A 84 -3.60 20.02 5.58
N GLU A 85 -4.05 18.84 5.22
CA GLU A 85 -4.23 18.44 3.81
C GLU A 85 -5.23 19.34 3.10
N GLU A 86 -6.29 19.78 3.79
CA GLU A 86 -7.33 20.67 3.27
C GLU A 86 -7.00 22.17 3.43
N GLY A 87 -5.82 22.49 4.01
CA GLY A 87 -5.37 23.88 4.14
C GLY A 87 -5.83 24.60 5.40
N PHE A 88 -6.31 23.90 6.41
CA PHE A 88 -6.69 24.47 7.70
C PHE A 88 -5.53 24.29 8.69
N PHE A 89 -4.66 25.31 8.83
CA PHE A 89 -3.45 25.21 9.65
C PHE A 89 -3.60 25.74 11.08
N ALA A 90 -4.76 26.23 11.45
CA ALA A 90 -5.07 26.68 12.82
C ALA A 90 -6.38 26.06 13.36
N PRO A 91 -6.59 24.73 13.20
CA PRO A 91 -7.80 24.10 13.73
C PRO A 91 -7.73 23.96 15.24
N VAL A 92 -8.90 23.91 15.87
CA VAL A 92 -9.06 23.52 17.26
C VAL A 92 -9.88 22.24 17.32
N ILE A 93 -9.28 21.16 17.85
CA ILE A 93 -9.95 19.87 18.02
C ILE A 93 -10.15 19.63 19.50
N THR A 94 -11.39 19.34 19.90
CA THR A 94 -11.75 18.97 21.25
C THR A 94 -12.38 17.58 21.23
N ILE A 95 -11.80 16.62 21.95
CA ILE A 95 -12.37 15.28 22.14
C ILE A 95 -12.77 15.14 23.60
N ARG A 96 -14.06 14.91 23.84
CA ARG A 96 -14.60 14.70 25.19
C ARG A 96 -15.07 13.26 25.36
N LEU A 97 -14.69 12.67 26.48
CA LEU A 97 -15.07 11.33 26.90
C LEU A 97 -15.91 11.48 28.18
N ASP A 98 -17.20 11.17 28.10
CA ASP A 98 -18.19 11.42 29.17
C ASP A 98 -18.12 12.87 29.70
N GLY A 99 -17.99 13.85 28.79
CA GLY A 99 -17.89 15.28 29.08
C GLY A 99 -16.51 15.77 29.57
N ARG A 100 -15.53 14.88 29.79
CA ARG A 100 -14.16 15.23 30.20
C ARG A 100 -13.24 15.32 28.99
N ASP A 101 -12.38 16.32 28.95
CA ASP A 101 -11.38 16.43 27.86
C ASP A 101 -10.43 15.24 27.88
N ALA A 102 -10.36 14.52 26.75
CA ALA A 102 -9.53 13.35 26.58
C ALA A 102 -8.03 13.62 26.76
N ALA A 103 -7.57 14.83 26.42
CA ALA A 103 -6.18 15.25 26.61
C ALA A 103 -5.78 15.28 28.09
N GLY A 104 -6.75 15.54 28.99
CA GLY A 104 -6.54 15.59 30.44
C GLY A 104 -6.66 14.22 31.13
N ILE A 105 -7.08 13.16 30.45
CA ILE A 105 -7.22 11.82 31.05
C ILE A 105 -5.87 11.10 31.02
N SER A 106 -5.42 10.60 32.18
CA SER A 106 -4.18 9.82 32.27
C SER A 106 -4.33 8.47 31.54
N PRO A 107 -3.40 8.08 30.65
CA PRO A 107 -3.43 6.75 30.04
C PRO A 107 -3.11 5.63 31.03
N PHE A 108 -2.53 5.96 32.21
CA PHE A 108 -2.20 5.00 33.26
C PHE A 108 -3.35 4.77 34.25
N ASP A 109 -4.39 5.64 34.20
CA ASP A 109 -5.57 5.54 35.05
C ASP A 109 -6.82 5.90 34.22
N PRO A 110 -7.14 5.11 33.17
CA PRO A 110 -8.28 5.36 32.33
C PRO A 110 -9.59 4.97 33.05
N PRO A 111 -10.72 5.60 32.70
CA PRO A 111 -12.04 5.15 33.15
C PRO A 111 -12.30 3.69 32.75
N GLY A 112 -12.99 2.92 33.58
CA GLY A 112 -13.29 1.51 33.27
C GLY A 112 -14.22 1.35 32.05
N SER A 113 -15.14 2.31 31.85
CA SER A 113 -16.04 2.37 30.69
C SER A 113 -16.28 3.82 30.29
N ILE A 114 -16.58 4.06 29.02
CA ILE A 114 -16.91 5.36 28.46
C ILE A 114 -18.16 5.19 27.62
N GLY A 115 -19.22 5.91 27.96
CA GLY A 115 -20.53 5.84 27.31
C GLY A 115 -20.68 6.82 26.15
N THR A 116 -20.11 8.01 26.28
CA THR A 116 -20.25 9.08 25.26
C THR A 116 -18.91 9.60 24.82
N VAL A 117 -18.75 9.77 23.50
CA VAL A 117 -17.59 10.39 22.86
C VAL A 117 -18.06 11.52 21.99
N GLU A 118 -17.60 12.72 22.27
CA GLU A 118 -17.89 13.91 21.49
C GLU A 118 -16.59 14.46 20.87
N ILE A 119 -16.56 14.55 19.54
CA ILE A 119 -15.45 15.13 18.77
C ILE A 119 -15.96 16.43 18.15
N VAL A 120 -15.38 17.56 18.54
CA VAL A 120 -15.69 18.87 17.99
C VAL A 120 -14.46 19.38 17.24
N VAL A 121 -14.64 19.73 15.97
CA VAL A 121 -13.58 20.24 15.11
C VAL A 121 -13.94 21.65 14.65
N GLU A 122 -13.24 22.64 15.16
CA GLU A 122 -13.31 24.02 14.66
C GLU A 122 -12.18 24.18 13.64
N THR A 123 -12.52 24.21 12.35
CA THR A 123 -11.53 24.22 11.26
C THR A 123 -10.72 25.52 11.19
N GLY A 124 -11.29 26.63 11.62
CA GLY A 124 -10.72 27.95 11.38
C GLY A 124 -10.86 28.37 9.92
N ALA A 125 -10.15 29.42 9.53
CA ALA A 125 -10.12 29.90 8.14
C ALA A 125 -9.15 29.06 7.30
N PRO A 126 -9.46 28.77 6.02
CA PRO A 126 -8.52 28.14 5.11
C PRO A 126 -7.35 29.08 4.81
N PHE A 127 -6.13 28.56 4.85
CA PHE A 127 -4.92 29.36 4.62
C PHE A 127 -4.61 29.50 3.14
N ARG A 128 -3.96 30.60 2.80
CA ARG A 128 -3.39 30.86 1.49
C ARG A 128 -1.89 31.03 1.59
N LEU A 129 -1.17 30.73 0.50
CA LEU A 129 0.25 31.00 0.43
C LEU A 129 0.52 32.52 0.46
N GLY A 130 1.37 32.92 1.38
CA GLY A 130 1.98 34.26 1.43
C GLY A 130 3.21 34.31 0.54
N GLU A 131 4.40 34.25 1.14
CA GLU A 131 5.63 33.98 0.39
C GLU A 131 5.66 32.49 -0.02
N ALA A 132 5.92 32.22 -1.30
CA ALA A 132 6.08 30.87 -1.83
C ALA A 132 7.38 30.79 -2.62
N ARG A 133 8.44 30.26 -2.00
CA ARG A 133 9.79 30.19 -2.58
C ARG A 133 10.39 28.81 -2.42
N ILE A 134 10.94 28.30 -3.53
CA ILE A 134 11.81 27.12 -3.53
C ILE A 134 13.00 27.37 -4.45
N ALA A 135 14.22 27.15 -3.98
CA ALA A 135 15.44 27.41 -4.73
C ALA A 135 16.65 26.61 -4.15
N PRO A 136 17.67 26.32 -4.98
CA PRO A 136 17.69 26.45 -6.44
C PRO A 136 16.81 25.41 -7.14
N LEU A 137 16.39 25.71 -8.37
CA LEU A 137 15.68 24.76 -9.25
C LEU A 137 16.58 24.32 -10.38
N ALA A 138 16.47 23.06 -10.77
CA ALA A 138 17.09 22.55 -11.98
C ALA A 138 16.41 23.15 -13.23
N PRO A 139 17.14 23.27 -14.37
CA PRO A 139 16.54 23.66 -15.64
C PRO A 139 15.29 22.82 -15.96
N ASP A 140 14.31 23.45 -16.57
CA ASP A 140 13.06 22.81 -17.03
C ASP A 140 12.22 22.15 -15.90
N THR A 141 12.46 22.53 -14.64
CA THR A 141 11.64 22.07 -13.52
C THR A 141 10.29 22.77 -13.54
N ALA A 142 9.21 22.00 -13.75
CA ALA A 142 7.85 22.49 -13.66
C ALA A 142 7.33 22.27 -12.23
N LEU A 143 7.08 23.35 -11.50
CA LEU A 143 6.41 23.29 -10.19
C LEU A 143 4.89 23.19 -10.36
N PRO A 144 4.18 22.62 -9.37
CA PRO A 144 2.71 22.65 -9.34
C PRO A 144 2.19 24.07 -9.48
N ALA A 145 1.22 24.28 -10.36
CA ALA A 145 0.67 25.61 -10.68
C ALA A 145 0.06 26.33 -9.46
N GLY A 146 -0.33 25.57 -8.43
CA GLY A 146 -0.84 26.12 -7.17
C GLY A 146 0.24 26.71 -6.24
N PHE A 147 1.54 26.49 -6.49
CA PHE A 147 2.60 27.02 -5.64
C PHE A 147 2.92 28.49 -5.97
N GLN A 148 1.98 29.36 -5.68
CA GLN A 148 2.06 30.80 -5.91
C GLN A 148 1.38 31.56 -4.77
N SER A 149 1.84 32.78 -4.50
CA SER A 149 1.21 33.66 -3.50
C SER A 149 -0.28 33.86 -3.80
N GLY A 150 -1.10 33.79 -2.75
CA GLY A 150 -2.56 33.95 -2.81
C GLY A 150 -3.32 32.64 -3.15
N GLN A 151 -2.65 31.58 -3.60
CA GLN A 151 -3.29 30.28 -3.84
C GLN A 151 -3.55 29.53 -2.51
N PRO A 152 -4.49 28.57 -2.48
CA PRO A 152 -4.73 27.75 -1.30
C PRO A 152 -3.44 27.04 -0.84
N ALA A 153 -3.12 27.14 0.43
CA ALA A 153 -2.00 26.44 1.03
C ALA A 153 -2.49 25.05 1.52
N THR A 154 -1.93 23.98 1.00
CA THR A 154 -2.25 22.61 1.42
C THR A 154 -0.99 21.77 1.58
N THR A 155 -0.99 20.81 2.50
CA THR A 155 0.18 19.94 2.69
C THR A 155 0.56 19.15 1.43
N PRO A 156 -0.38 18.56 0.66
CA PRO A 156 -0.05 17.92 -0.60
C PRO A 156 0.66 18.85 -1.58
N LEU A 157 0.18 20.09 -1.76
CA LEU A 157 0.83 21.06 -2.63
C LEU A 157 2.29 21.32 -2.24
N LEU A 158 2.58 21.47 -0.94
CA LEU A 158 3.95 21.71 -0.47
C LEU A 158 4.84 20.50 -0.71
N ARG A 159 4.34 19.29 -0.42
CA ARG A 159 5.06 18.04 -0.68
C ARG A 159 5.34 17.87 -2.18
N ASP A 160 4.33 17.98 -3.01
CA ASP A 160 4.45 17.79 -4.46
C ASP A 160 5.41 18.83 -5.07
N THR A 161 5.46 20.05 -4.48
CA THR A 161 6.41 21.10 -4.88
C THR A 161 7.85 20.71 -4.54
N ALA A 162 8.08 20.20 -3.33
CA ALA A 162 9.39 19.74 -2.90
C ALA A 162 9.85 18.54 -3.76
N GLU A 163 8.97 17.55 -3.97
CA GLU A 163 9.25 16.40 -4.84
C GLU A 163 9.58 16.82 -6.28
N ALA A 164 8.80 17.73 -6.88
CA ALA A 164 9.07 18.23 -8.23
C ALA A 164 10.44 18.91 -8.36
N ALA A 165 10.86 19.66 -7.32
CA ALA A 165 12.17 20.30 -7.30
C ALA A 165 13.32 19.29 -7.20
N LEU A 166 13.18 18.28 -6.32
CA LEU A 166 14.17 17.20 -6.17
C LEU A 166 14.26 16.35 -7.45
N ASP A 167 13.14 15.99 -8.03
CA ASP A 167 13.06 15.22 -9.27
C ASP A 167 13.66 15.98 -10.45
N GLY A 168 13.53 17.32 -10.46
CA GLY A 168 14.21 18.18 -11.42
C GLY A 168 15.73 17.95 -11.38
N TRP A 169 16.33 17.99 -10.22
CA TRP A 169 17.75 17.78 -10.01
C TRP A 169 18.18 16.34 -10.27
N ARG A 170 17.38 15.34 -9.82
CA ARG A 170 17.66 13.93 -10.08
C ARG A 170 17.71 13.62 -11.57
N ARG A 171 16.84 14.21 -12.38
CA ARG A 171 16.89 14.08 -13.85
C ARG A 171 18.14 14.68 -14.49
N GLN A 172 18.81 15.61 -13.80
CA GLN A 172 20.08 16.20 -14.24
C GLN A 172 21.31 15.46 -13.70
N GLY A 173 21.13 14.29 -13.07
CA GLY A 173 22.22 13.47 -12.55
C GLY A 173 22.55 13.70 -11.07
N HIS A 174 21.87 14.61 -10.38
CA HIS A 174 22.05 14.86 -8.95
C HIS A 174 21.23 13.86 -8.13
N ALA A 175 21.68 12.62 -8.08
CA ALA A 175 20.94 11.49 -7.52
C ALA A 175 20.54 11.69 -6.05
N PHE A 176 21.37 12.35 -5.26
CA PHE A 176 21.22 12.59 -3.84
C PHE A 176 20.76 14.01 -3.51
N ALA A 177 20.09 14.67 -4.47
CA ALA A 177 19.46 15.97 -4.18
C ALA A 177 18.48 15.85 -3.01
N ASP A 178 18.57 16.79 -2.06
CA ASP A 178 17.78 16.80 -0.83
C ASP A 178 17.33 18.22 -0.43
N ILE A 179 16.41 18.31 0.54
CA ILE A 179 15.96 19.57 1.13
C ILE A 179 16.93 19.97 2.25
N ALA A 180 17.77 20.95 1.99
CA ALA A 180 18.73 21.44 2.96
C ALA A 180 18.10 22.23 4.10
N GLU A 181 17.01 22.94 3.82
CA GLU A 181 16.31 23.77 4.81
C GLU A 181 14.86 24.00 4.37
N GLN A 182 13.95 23.91 5.34
CA GLN A 182 12.55 24.24 5.14
C GLN A 182 12.08 25.20 6.24
N SER A 183 11.53 26.33 5.86
CA SER A 183 10.92 27.31 6.76
C SER A 183 9.45 27.50 6.38
N ILE A 184 8.55 27.10 7.29
CA ILE A 184 7.10 27.30 7.13
C ILE A 184 6.63 28.15 8.30
N ARG A 185 6.03 29.30 8.00
CA ARG A 185 5.50 30.25 9.00
C ARG A 185 4.03 30.52 8.75
N ALA A 186 3.21 30.26 9.77
CA ALA A 186 1.78 30.54 9.73
C ALA A 186 1.47 31.87 10.41
N ASP A 187 0.82 32.79 9.69
CA ASP A 187 0.15 33.95 10.26
C ASP A 187 -1.33 33.62 10.45
N ASN A 188 -1.70 33.25 11.68
CA ASN A 188 -3.07 32.85 12.00
C ASN A 188 -4.08 34.01 11.91
N ARG A 189 -3.63 35.27 11.98
CA ARG A 189 -4.51 36.46 11.89
C ARG A 189 -4.88 36.72 10.43
N ALA A 190 -3.90 36.60 9.53
CA ALA A 190 -4.08 36.78 8.10
C ALA A 190 -4.54 35.52 7.39
N ALA A 191 -4.53 34.36 8.06
CA ALA A 191 -4.68 33.04 7.45
C ALA A 191 -3.73 32.84 6.25
N MET A 192 -2.46 33.19 6.44
CA MET A 192 -1.40 33.11 5.44
C MET A 192 -0.30 32.16 5.88
N LEU A 193 0.27 31.43 4.91
CA LEU A 193 1.36 30.50 5.10
C LEU A 193 2.56 30.92 4.25
N ASP A 194 3.62 31.41 4.88
CA ASP A 194 4.88 31.70 4.20
C ASP A 194 5.72 30.42 4.14
N VAL A 195 6.21 30.08 2.95
CA VAL A 195 6.97 28.87 2.68
C VAL A 195 8.26 29.23 1.95
N ALA A 196 9.39 28.86 2.54
CA ALA A 196 10.70 28.97 1.92
C ALA A 196 11.43 27.63 2.02
N ILE A 197 11.77 27.05 0.89
CA ILE A 197 12.45 25.75 0.79
C ILE A 197 13.79 25.97 0.09
N ARG A 198 14.87 25.47 0.70
CA ARG A 198 16.20 25.48 0.09
C ARG A 198 16.60 24.04 -0.28
N VAL A 199 16.83 23.85 -1.57
CA VAL A 199 17.30 22.58 -2.12
C VAL A 199 18.82 22.55 -2.11
N ASP A 200 19.40 21.41 -1.72
CA ASP A 200 20.80 21.07 -1.97
C ASP A 200 20.85 20.07 -3.13
N PRO A 201 21.34 20.44 -4.31
CA PRO A 201 21.45 19.50 -5.41
C PRO A 201 22.45 18.37 -5.16
N GLY A 202 23.44 18.58 -4.30
CA GLY A 202 24.58 17.68 -4.20
C GLY A 202 25.43 17.68 -5.49
N GLN A 203 26.24 16.66 -5.67
CA GLN A 203 27.07 16.48 -6.87
C GLN A 203 26.37 15.66 -7.96
N VAL A 204 26.83 15.79 -9.20
CA VAL A 204 26.41 14.90 -10.30
C VAL A 204 27.04 13.53 -10.05
N ILE A 205 26.25 12.48 -10.21
CA ILE A 205 26.65 11.09 -9.95
C ILE A 205 26.64 10.30 -11.26
N SER A 206 27.64 9.44 -11.45
CA SER A 206 27.67 8.41 -12.48
C SER A 206 27.39 7.03 -11.88
N PHE A 207 26.79 6.14 -12.68
CA PHE A 207 26.57 4.76 -12.26
C PHE A 207 27.90 4.01 -12.10
N GLY A 208 28.09 3.37 -10.96
CA GLY A 208 29.11 2.39 -10.67
C GLY A 208 28.69 0.97 -11.06
N ASP A 209 29.17 0.00 -10.31
CA ASP A 209 28.86 -1.42 -10.51
C ASP A 209 27.50 -1.80 -9.93
N LEU A 210 26.84 -2.80 -10.54
CA LEU A 210 25.68 -3.45 -9.97
C LEU A 210 26.13 -4.57 -9.03
N LEU A 211 25.68 -4.51 -7.77
CA LEU A 211 26.02 -5.45 -6.69
C LEU A 211 24.78 -6.29 -6.32
N PRO A 212 24.61 -7.49 -6.90
CA PRO A 212 23.46 -8.35 -6.59
C PRO A 212 23.59 -9.01 -5.23
N GLU A 213 22.52 -8.89 -4.42
CA GLU A 213 22.36 -9.52 -3.11
C GLU A 213 21.07 -10.36 -3.09
N GLY A 214 21.07 -11.47 -2.32
CA GLY A 214 19.90 -12.33 -2.14
C GLY A 214 19.63 -13.32 -3.30
N HIS A 215 20.46 -13.32 -4.35
CA HIS A 215 20.39 -14.33 -5.41
C HIS A 215 20.95 -15.68 -4.90
N GLU A 216 20.32 -16.78 -5.29
CA GLU A 216 20.73 -18.15 -4.90
C GLU A 216 21.20 -18.99 -6.08
N ARG A 217 20.45 -19.00 -7.16
CA ARG A 217 20.61 -19.90 -8.31
C ARG A 217 20.91 -19.15 -9.59
N MET A 218 20.58 -17.88 -9.64
CA MET A 218 20.86 -17.05 -10.80
C MET A 218 22.33 -16.61 -10.79
N ARG A 219 22.98 -16.69 -11.93
CA ARG A 219 24.38 -16.28 -12.09
C ARG A 219 24.52 -14.76 -12.05
N ILE A 220 25.46 -14.24 -11.24
CA ILE A 220 25.73 -12.79 -11.10
C ILE A 220 25.91 -12.11 -12.46
N ALA A 221 26.75 -12.69 -13.33
CA ALA A 221 26.99 -12.12 -14.65
C ALA A 221 25.71 -11.95 -15.49
N ARG A 222 24.73 -12.86 -15.32
CA ARG A 222 23.45 -12.75 -16.02
C ARG A 222 22.54 -11.69 -15.40
N ILE A 223 22.59 -11.52 -14.09
CA ILE A 223 21.84 -10.45 -13.39
C ILE A 223 22.32 -9.09 -13.94
N VAL A 224 23.65 -8.87 -13.96
CA VAL A 224 24.26 -7.64 -14.48
C VAL A 224 23.92 -7.41 -15.94
N GLU A 225 24.01 -8.47 -16.79
CA GLU A 225 23.70 -8.38 -18.22
C GLU A 225 22.22 -8.04 -18.47
N ILE A 226 21.28 -8.68 -17.74
CA ILE A 226 19.84 -8.42 -17.87
C ILE A 226 19.49 -7.03 -17.37
N ALA A 227 20.01 -6.61 -16.22
CA ALA A 227 19.80 -5.27 -15.70
C ALA A 227 20.24 -4.21 -16.71
N GLY A 228 21.39 -4.43 -17.36
CA GLY A 228 21.91 -3.52 -18.38
C GLY A 228 22.08 -2.10 -17.86
N LEU A 229 22.58 -1.97 -16.61
CA LEU A 229 22.85 -0.67 -16.02
C LEU A 229 24.00 0.02 -16.81
N PRO A 230 23.86 1.28 -17.22
CA PRO A 230 24.88 1.97 -18.04
C PRO A 230 26.03 2.47 -17.14
N THR A 231 26.89 1.56 -16.68
CA THR A 231 28.07 1.88 -15.84
C THR A 231 28.95 2.97 -16.48
N GLY A 232 29.33 3.96 -15.69
CA GLY A 232 30.13 5.12 -16.12
C GLY A 232 29.33 6.24 -16.77
N GLU A 233 28.04 6.05 -17.07
CA GLU A 233 27.17 7.12 -17.55
C GLU A 233 26.55 7.89 -16.39
N VAL A 234 26.18 9.16 -16.64
CA VAL A 234 25.51 9.99 -15.64
C VAL A 234 24.19 9.33 -15.21
N TYR A 235 23.97 9.31 -13.91
CA TYR A 235 22.74 8.80 -13.30
C TYR A 235 21.50 9.46 -13.92
N THR A 236 20.51 8.63 -14.20
CA THR A 236 19.14 9.08 -14.46
C THR A 236 18.15 8.12 -13.78
N PRO A 237 17.06 8.63 -13.16
CA PRO A 237 16.02 7.78 -12.56
C PRO A 237 15.45 6.76 -13.56
N ALA A 238 15.32 7.16 -14.82
CA ALA A 238 14.78 6.30 -15.88
C ALA A 238 15.70 5.12 -16.22
N ALA A 239 17.02 5.26 -16.15
CA ALA A 239 17.95 4.16 -16.38
C ALA A 239 17.90 3.15 -15.24
N LEU A 240 17.84 3.62 -13.99
CA LEU A 240 17.70 2.77 -12.80
C LEU A 240 16.38 1.99 -12.84
N ALA A 241 15.26 2.68 -13.09
CA ALA A 241 13.94 2.05 -13.19
C ALA A 241 13.86 0.98 -14.30
N ARG A 242 14.48 1.24 -15.48
CA ARG A 242 14.54 0.24 -16.56
C ARG A 242 15.35 -0.99 -16.19
N ALA A 243 16.46 -0.81 -15.49
CA ALA A 243 17.27 -1.94 -15.01
C ALA A 243 16.46 -2.81 -14.02
N GLU A 244 15.72 -2.18 -13.13
CA GLU A 244 14.83 -2.85 -12.18
C GLU A 244 13.69 -3.60 -12.88
N GLU A 245 13.03 -2.96 -13.86
CA GLU A 245 11.95 -3.55 -14.65
C GLU A 245 12.43 -4.78 -15.44
N ARG A 246 13.58 -4.70 -16.11
CA ARG A 246 14.14 -5.85 -16.83
C ARG A 246 14.38 -7.05 -15.92
N LEU A 247 14.92 -6.83 -14.72
CA LEU A 247 15.09 -7.92 -13.74
C LEU A 247 13.76 -8.50 -13.29
N ARG A 248 12.77 -7.65 -13.02
CA ARG A 248 11.42 -8.06 -12.61
C ARG A 248 10.72 -8.86 -13.70
N ASP A 249 10.84 -8.45 -14.96
CA ASP A 249 10.17 -9.07 -16.11
C ASP A 249 10.69 -10.47 -16.42
N THR A 250 11.89 -10.82 -15.96
CA THR A 250 12.37 -12.22 -16.06
C THR A 250 11.41 -13.21 -15.39
N GLY A 251 10.65 -12.76 -14.38
CA GLY A 251 9.77 -13.60 -13.55
C GLY A 251 10.53 -14.64 -12.70
N VAL A 252 11.85 -14.53 -12.61
CA VAL A 252 12.70 -15.35 -11.73
C VAL A 252 12.61 -14.86 -10.29
N PHE A 253 12.42 -13.56 -10.11
CA PHE A 253 12.38 -12.92 -8.79
C PHE A 253 10.94 -12.68 -8.34
N SER A 254 10.67 -12.86 -7.05
CA SER A 254 9.44 -12.46 -6.36
C SER A 254 9.48 -11.00 -5.91
N ALA A 255 10.69 -10.50 -5.62
CA ALA A 255 10.95 -9.11 -5.31
C ALA A 255 12.26 -8.65 -5.96
N VAL A 256 12.27 -7.41 -6.44
CA VAL A 256 13.45 -6.71 -6.99
C VAL A 256 13.38 -5.28 -6.51
N ALA A 257 14.48 -4.81 -5.91
CA ALA A 257 14.70 -3.40 -5.59
C ALA A 257 16.14 -3.02 -5.93
N LEU A 258 16.31 -1.86 -6.55
CA LEU A 258 17.62 -1.30 -6.87
C LEU A 258 17.86 -0.04 -6.05
N ASP A 259 18.83 -0.10 -5.15
CA ASP A 259 19.22 1.01 -4.29
C ASP A 259 20.56 1.60 -4.74
N LEU A 260 20.58 2.90 -5.01
CA LEU A 260 21.79 3.62 -5.33
C LEU A 260 22.54 3.96 -4.04
N ASN A 261 23.78 3.51 -3.92
CA ASN A 261 24.61 3.72 -2.73
C ASN A 261 25.29 5.07 -2.78
N GLU A 262 25.08 5.91 -1.77
CA GLU A 262 25.80 7.17 -1.67
C GLU A 262 27.31 6.90 -1.53
N PRO A 263 28.14 7.41 -2.46
CA PRO A 263 29.57 7.15 -2.41
C PRO A 263 30.22 7.92 -1.24
N PRO A 264 31.11 7.29 -0.45
CA PRO A 264 31.81 7.96 0.65
C PRO A 264 32.75 9.05 0.14
N ALA A 265 33.16 8.99 -1.13
CA ALA A 265 33.96 9.99 -1.83
C ALA A 265 33.86 9.78 -3.36
N GLY A 266 33.96 10.84 -4.13
CA GLY A 266 33.89 10.78 -5.59
C GLY A 266 32.46 10.95 -6.12
N ASP A 267 32.29 10.71 -7.41
CA ASP A 267 31.08 10.96 -8.19
C ASP A 267 30.50 9.67 -8.80
N THR A 268 30.98 8.51 -8.38
CA THR A 268 30.53 7.20 -8.88
C THR A 268 29.83 6.44 -7.77
N ALA A 269 28.59 6.05 -8.02
CA ALA A 269 27.73 5.36 -7.07
C ALA A 269 27.40 3.95 -7.55
N ASP A 270 27.73 2.95 -6.76
CA ASP A 270 27.32 1.57 -7.00
C ASP A 270 25.84 1.38 -6.72
N VAL A 271 25.24 0.41 -7.39
CA VAL A 271 23.83 0.06 -7.22
C VAL A 271 23.72 -1.32 -6.58
N THR A 272 23.13 -1.40 -5.38
CA THR A 272 22.79 -2.68 -4.77
C THR A 272 21.46 -3.18 -5.32
N ALA A 273 21.47 -4.40 -5.87
CA ALA A 273 20.25 -5.09 -6.30
C ALA A 273 19.81 -6.08 -5.23
N LEU A 274 18.77 -5.74 -4.46
CA LEU A 274 18.14 -6.62 -3.50
C LEU A 274 17.15 -7.52 -4.21
N LEU A 275 17.43 -8.83 -4.23
CA LEU A 275 16.73 -9.82 -5.02
C LEU A 275 16.17 -10.94 -4.13
N ASP A 276 14.94 -11.35 -4.39
CA ASP A 276 14.34 -12.53 -3.76
C ASP A 276 13.89 -13.49 -4.86
N GLU A 277 14.49 -14.70 -4.93
CA GLU A 277 14.18 -15.64 -6.00
C GLU A 277 12.86 -16.38 -5.74
N ALA A 278 11.96 -16.32 -6.74
CA ALA A 278 10.73 -17.09 -6.73
C ALA A 278 11.00 -18.60 -6.83
N PRO A 279 10.05 -19.48 -6.43
CA PRO A 279 10.17 -20.91 -6.62
C PRO A 279 10.44 -21.27 -8.08
N LEU A 280 11.46 -22.13 -8.33
CA LEU A 280 11.91 -22.48 -9.68
C LEU A 280 10.82 -23.06 -10.55
N ARG A 281 9.91 -23.84 -9.96
CA ARG A 281 8.88 -24.59 -10.70
C ARG A 281 7.50 -24.15 -10.26
N ARG A 282 6.60 -24.07 -11.22
CA ARG A 282 5.18 -23.82 -10.98
C ARG A 282 4.36 -24.81 -11.80
N LEU A 283 3.39 -25.41 -11.13
CA LEU A 283 2.35 -26.24 -11.75
C LEU A 283 1.03 -25.48 -11.63
N GLY A 284 0.20 -25.56 -12.63
CA GLY A 284 -1.16 -25.06 -12.59
C GLY A 284 -2.10 -25.97 -13.35
N PHE A 285 -3.35 -26.00 -12.90
CA PHE A 285 -4.44 -26.75 -13.50
C PHE A 285 -5.64 -25.81 -13.64
N GLY A 286 -6.39 -25.97 -14.72
CA GLY A 286 -7.62 -25.24 -14.98
C GLY A 286 -8.69 -26.18 -15.50
N ALA A 287 -9.94 -25.86 -15.21
CA ALA A 287 -11.12 -26.50 -15.83
C ALA A 287 -12.10 -25.38 -16.17
N GLU A 288 -12.63 -25.41 -17.39
CA GLU A 288 -13.61 -24.47 -17.90
C GLU A 288 -14.80 -25.27 -18.45
N LEU A 289 -16.01 -24.78 -18.21
CA LEU A 289 -17.25 -25.33 -18.72
C LEU A 289 -17.92 -24.28 -19.59
N ALA A 290 -17.96 -24.53 -20.89
CA ALA A 290 -18.67 -23.71 -21.86
C ALA A 290 -19.92 -24.48 -22.38
N SER A 291 -21.01 -23.75 -22.60
CA SER A 291 -22.31 -24.35 -22.98
C SER A 291 -22.30 -24.91 -24.40
N ASP A 292 -21.41 -24.39 -25.25
CA ASP A 292 -21.27 -24.72 -26.68
C ASP A 292 -20.06 -25.59 -26.98
N GLU A 293 -19.01 -25.56 -26.16
CA GLU A 293 -17.76 -26.31 -26.39
C GLU A 293 -17.54 -27.45 -25.40
N GLY A 294 -18.43 -27.59 -24.40
CA GLY A 294 -18.30 -28.64 -23.38
C GLY A 294 -17.27 -28.30 -22.29
N ILE A 295 -16.53 -29.31 -21.85
CA ILE A 295 -15.51 -29.18 -20.79
C ILE A 295 -14.14 -29.04 -21.44
N GLN A 296 -13.39 -28.01 -21.00
CA GLN A 296 -11.98 -27.86 -21.30
C GLN A 296 -11.15 -28.06 -20.02
N LEU A 297 -10.11 -28.87 -20.13
CA LEU A 297 -9.12 -29.08 -19.07
C LEU A 297 -7.78 -28.55 -19.53
N SER A 298 -7.08 -27.82 -18.63
CA SER A 298 -5.75 -27.33 -18.92
C SER A 298 -4.78 -27.65 -17.78
N ALA A 299 -3.53 -27.86 -18.13
CA ALA A 299 -2.44 -28.03 -17.18
C ALA A 299 -1.20 -27.34 -17.72
N TYR A 300 -0.40 -26.74 -16.85
CA TYR A 300 0.90 -26.25 -17.26
C TYR A 300 1.99 -26.58 -16.24
N TRP A 301 3.20 -26.71 -16.75
CA TRP A 301 4.43 -26.79 -15.97
C TRP A 301 5.39 -25.71 -16.46
N LEU A 302 5.97 -24.97 -15.51
CA LEU A 302 6.91 -23.87 -15.76
C LEU A 302 8.19 -24.09 -14.94
N HIS A 303 9.34 -23.94 -15.59
CA HIS A 303 10.66 -23.78 -14.94
C HIS A 303 11.21 -22.39 -15.26
N ARG A 304 11.52 -21.59 -14.20
CA ARG A 304 11.86 -20.15 -14.36
C ARG A 304 13.33 -19.85 -14.61
N ASN A 305 14.24 -20.75 -14.30
CA ASN A 305 15.68 -20.49 -14.37
C ASN A 305 16.39 -21.81 -14.71
N LEU A 306 16.31 -22.24 -15.98
CA LEU A 306 16.70 -23.57 -16.40
C LEU A 306 18.21 -23.80 -16.28
N PHE A 307 19.02 -22.80 -16.68
CA PHE A 307 20.48 -22.87 -16.72
C PHE A 307 21.17 -21.78 -15.90
N GLY A 308 20.44 -21.09 -15.02
CA GLY A 308 20.97 -20.00 -14.19
C GLY A 308 21.08 -18.67 -14.90
N GLY A 309 20.43 -18.50 -16.03
CA GLY A 309 20.43 -17.26 -16.82
C GLY A 309 19.03 -16.70 -17.08
N ALA A 310 18.05 -17.04 -16.25
CA ALA A 310 16.65 -16.67 -16.37
C ALA A 310 15.96 -17.33 -17.59
N GLU A 311 16.53 -18.41 -18.13
CA GLU A 311 15.84 -19.17 -19.19
C GLU A 311 14.56 -19.80 -18.63
N ARG A 312 13.43 -19.54 -19.30
CA ARG A 312 12.11 -20.07 -18.92
C ARG A 312 11.74 -21.19 -19.88
N LEU A 313 11.32 -22.33 -19.33
CA LEU A 313 10.74 -23.42 -20.10
C LEU A 313 9.33 -23.70 -19.58
N ARG A 314 8.34 -23.62 -20.46
CA ARG A 314 6.95 -23.84 -20.15
C ARG A 314 6.36 -24.91 -21.07
N PHE A 315 5.61 -25.82 -20.48
CA PHE A 315 4.76 -26.75 -21.18
C PHE A 315 3.32 -26.49 -20.80
N ASP A 316 2.46 -26.35 -21.79
CA ASP A 316 1.01 -26.24 -21.65
C ASP A 316 0.36 -27.42 -22.34
N ALA A 317 -0.62 -28.03 -21.69
CA ALA A 317 -1.48 -29.07 -22.25
C ALA A 317 -2.94 -28.68 -22.07
N ILE A 318 -3.70 -28.70 -23.15
CA ILE A 318 -5.13 -28.40 -23.17
C ILE A 318 -5.86 -29.58 -23.82
N VAL A 319 -6.96 -29.97 -23.21
CA VAL A 319 -7.92 -30.93 -23.77
C VAL A 319 -9.29 -30.27 -23.77
N SER A 320 -9.90 -30.15 -24.93
CA SER A 320 -11.22 -29.50 -25.14
C SER A 320 -12.18 -30.43 -25.85
N GLY A 321 -13.43 -30.03 -26.03
CA GLY A 321 -14.45 -30.82 -26.70
C GLY A 321 -14.97 -32.01 -25.89
N ILE A 322 -14.71 -32.06 -24.58
CA ILE A 322 -15.24 -33.12 -23.72
C ILE A 322 -16.74 -32.86 -23.51
N SER A 323 -17.57 -33.32 -24.45
CA SER A 323 -19.03 -33.16 -24.41
C SER A 323 -19.75 -34.50 -24.38
N ALA A 324 -21.00 -34.47 -23.91
CA ALA A 324 -21.86 -35.69 -23.93
C ALA A 324 -22.31 -36.08 -25.34
N ASP A 325 -22.19 -35.18 -26.31
CA ASP A 325 -22.70 -35.38 -27.68
C ASP A 325 -21.69 -35.99 -28.66
N GLY A 326 -20.44 -36.22 -28.23
CA GLY A 326 -19.48 -37.10 -28.92
C GLY A 326 -18.83 -36.56 -30.20
N ASP A 327 -18.77 -35.23 -30.38
CA ASP A 327 -18.16 -34.60 -31.58
C ASP A 327 -16.63 -34.69 -31.66
N GLY A 328 -15.99 -35.38 -30.74
CA GLY A 328 -14.55 -35.55 -30.69
C GLY A 328 -13.91 -34.83 -29.49
N ILE A 329 -12.65 -35.19 -29.21
CA ILE A 329 -11.83 -34.54 -28.19
C ILE A 329 -10.66 -33.91 -28.91
N ASP A 330 -10.49 -32.62 -28.74
CA ASP A 330 -9.36 -31.86 -29.26
C ASP A 330 -8.25 -31.78 -28.20
N GLY A 331 -7.01 -31.87 -28.65
CA GLY A 331 -5.86 -31.79 -27.78
C GLY A 331 -4.80 -30.81 -28.32
N GLU A 332 -4.22 -30.04 -27.43
CA GLU A 332 -3.09 -29.15 -27.73
C GLU A 332 -1.98 -29.33 -26.71
N LEU A 333 -0.75 -29.44 -27.21
CA LEU A 333 0.47 -29.45 -26.41
C LEU A 333 1.41 -28.37 -26.92
N THR A 334 1.76 -27.40 -26.08
CA THR A 334 2.68 -26.30 -26.41
C THR A 334 3.92 -26.35 -25.51
N ALA A 335 5.09 -26.24 -26.13
CA ALA A 335 6.37 -26.09 -25.44
C ALA A 335 6.97 -24.72 -25.81
N ARG A 336 7.25 -23.89 -24.81
CA ARG A 336 7.80 -22.55 -25.00
C ARG A 336 9.09 -22.38 -24.19
N PHE A 337 10.15 -22.00 -24.88
CA PHE A 337 11.44 -21.63 -24.31
C PHE A 337 11.67 -20.14 -24.53
N GLU A 338 12.03 -19.44 -23.46
CA GLU A 338 12.33 -18.01 -23.46
C GLU A 338 13.69 -17.77 -22.81
N ARG A 339 14.47 -16.85 -23.38
CA ARG A 339 15.72 -16.40 -22.81
C ARG A 339 15.81 -14.87 -22.90
N PRO A 340 15.73 -14.17 -21.77
CA PRO A 340 15.86 -12.70 -21.75
C PRO A 340 17.28 -12.27 -22.08
N ALA A 341 17.45 -11.01 -22.47
CA ALA A 341 18.72 -10.35 -22.75
C ALA A 341 19.66 -11.21 -23.61
N THR A 342 19.21 -11.69 -24.76
CA THR A 342 19.97 -12.66 -25.58
C THR A 342 21.08 -11.99 -26.39
N PHE A 343 20.86 -10.79 -26.93
CA PHE A 343 21.84 -10.02 -27.72
C PHE A 343 22.06 -8.62 -27.11
N SER A 344 21.08 -8.11 -26.42
CA SER A 344 21.11 -6.85 -25.68
C SER A 344 20.17 -6.97 -24.49
N PRO A 345 20.27 -6.10 -23.48
CA PRO A 345 19.34 -6.11 -22.34
C PRO A 345 17.86 -6.02 -22.72
N ASP A 346 17.55 -5.45 -23.89
CA ASP A 346 16.18 -5.23 -24.38
C ASP A 346 15.75 -6.26 -25.45
N THR A 347 16.49 -7.38 -25.63
CA THR A 347 16.18 -8.37 -26.66
C THR A 347 15.97 -9.75 -26.06
N ASP A 348 14.77 -10.29 -26.17
CA ASP A 348 14.44 -11.63 -25.71
C ASP A 348 14.36 -12.62 -26.88
N LEU A 349 14.86 -13.82 -26.67
CA LEU A 349 14.63 -14.96 -27.56
C LEU A 349 13.45 -15.78 -27.07
N ALA A 350 12.47 -16.00 -27.93
CA ALA A 350 11.37 -16.94 -27.66
C ALA A 350 11.30 -17.99 -28.78
N LEU A 351 11.22 -19.26 -28.38
CA LEU A 351 10.98 -20.40 -29.26
C LEU A 351 9.73 -21.12 -28.80
N GLU A 352 8.81 -21.37 -29.71
CA GLU A 352 7.56 -22.07 -29.40
C GLU A 352 7.34 -23.22 -30.39
N LEU A 353 6.90 -24.32 -29.84
CA LEU A 353 6.51 -25.51 -30.61
C LEU A 353 5.13 -25.97 -30.10
N SER A 354 4.17 -26.03 -31.00
CA SER A 354 2.82 -26.48 -30.69
C SER A 354 2.44 -27.71 -31.55
N PHE A 355 1.71 -28.63 -30.93
CA PHE A 355 1.10 -29.78 -31.56
C PHE A 355 -0.40 -29.78 -31.24
N SER A 356 -1.25 -29.84 -32.26
CA SER A 356 -2.69 -29.92 -32.10
C SER A 356 -3.20 -31.21 -32.74
N TYR A 357 -4.18 -31.83 -32.10
CA TYR A 357 -4.97 -32.97 -32.60
C TYR A 357 -6.43 -32.52 -32.57
N LEU A 358 -7.06 -32.61 -33.73
CA LEU A 358 -8.47 -32.26 -33.97
C LEU A 358 -9.29 -33.52 -34.31
#